data_25f9737a4466d3dc8223feb66d5a588a
#
_entry.id   25f9737a4466d3dc8223feb66d5a588a
#
_cell.length_a   1.000
_cell.length_b   1.000
_cell.length_c   1.000
_cell.angle_alpha   90.00
_cell.angle_beta   90.00
_cell.angle_gamma   90.00
#
_symmetry.space_group_name_H-M   'P 1'
#
loop_
_entity.id
_entity.type
_entity.pdbx_description
1 polymer ?
#
loop_
_entity_poly.entity_id
_entity_poly.type
_entity_poly.pdbx_seq_one_letter_code
_entity_poly.pdbx_strand_id
1 'polypeptide(L)'
;MATWKKNMLLDGSSFTMEQLIFFHDHSLLILTLITCLVGYLMINLMFNPFNHRYLLEGQTIELIWTILPALMLIFIAFPSLKLIYLIEEIQSPSVTIKTIGHQWYWTYEYSDFNNIEFDSYMIPSNDLNLNMFRLLEVDNHTVIPFNTQIRLLTSSSDVIHSWTIPTSGVKIDASPGRLNQMSFSLSKTGMFYGQCSEICGTNHSFMPIILESIHLKYSFLDLNLS
;
A
#
# COMPACT_ATOMS: atom_id res chain seq x y z
N MET A 1 1.33 5.69 -9.63
CA MET A 1 1.79 4.91 -10.80
C MET A 1 3.27 5.10 -11.02
N ALA A 2 3.96 4.07 -11.48
CA ALA A 2 5.36 4.19 -11.87
C ALA A 2 5.49 5.14 -13.07
N THR A 3 6.33 6.16 -12.94
CA THR A 3 6.65 7.10 -14.01
C THR A 3 8.05 6.82 -14.55
N TRP A 4 8.39 7.37 -15.72
CA TRP A 4 9.70 7.25 -16.33
C TRP A 4 10.81 7.62 -15.34
N LYS A 5 11.79 6.72 -15.13
CA LYS A 5 12.95 6.89 -14.23
C LYS A 5 12.62 7.04 -12.74
N LYS A 6 11.38 6.84 -12.31
CA LYS A 6 11.02 6.90 -10.88
C LYS A 6 11.09 5.48 -10.28
N ASN A 7 12.19 5.17 -9.63
CA ASN A 7 12.42 3.90 -8.93
C ASN A 7 12.12 4.00 -7.41
N MET A 8 11.57 5.12 -6.97
CA MET A 8 11.24 5.38 -5.58
C MET A 8 9.75 5.12 -5.32
N LEU A 9 9.37 5.06 -4.04
CA LEU A 9 7.98 5.03 -3.63
C LEU A 9 7.20 6.23 -4.18
N LEU A 10 5.90 6.04 -4.41
CA LEU A 10 5.01 7.13 -4.81
C LEU A 10 4.88 8.14 -3.67
N ASP A 11 4.66 9.41 -4.03
CA ASP A 11 4.46 10.47 -3.03
C ASP A 11 3.21 10.16 -2.19
N GLY A 12 3.34 10.18 -0.88
CA GLY A 12 2.25 9.90 0.04
C GLY A 12 1.08 10.86 -0.12
N SER A 13 -0.12 10.34 -0.13
CA SER A 13 -1.37 11.10 -0.12
C SER A 13 -2.13 10.98 1.20
N SER A 14 -1.62 10.17 2.13
CA SER A 14 -2.15 9.97 3.47
C SER A 14 -1.03 10.07 4.50
N PHE A 15 -1.39 10.35 5.75
CA PHE A 15 -0.45 10.35 6.85
C PHE A 15 0.24 8.99 7.03
N THR A 16 -0.50 7.89 6.89
CA THR A 16 0.04 6.53 7.00
C THR A 16 1.08 6.24 5.93
N MET A 17 0.85 6.65 4.68
CA MET A 17 1.82 6.47 3.60
C MET A 17 3.09 7.31 3.81
N GLU A 18 2.97 8.52 4.34
CA GLU A 18 4.14 9.32 4.69
C GLU A 18 5.00 8.63 5.76
N GLN A 19 4.38 8.06 6.79
CA GLN A 19 5.10 7.29 7.81
C GLN A 19 5.74 6.01 7.24
N LEU A 20 5.10 5.34 6.29
CA LEU A 20 5.67 4.20 5.57
C LEU A 20 6.90 4.59 4.76
N ILE A 21 6.90 5.76 4.10
CA ILE A 21 8.06 6.29 3.37
C ILE A 21 9.22 6.54 4.34
N PHE A 22 8.97 7.19 5.47
CA PHE A 22 10.01 7.41 6.49
C PHE A 22 10.59 6.10 7.04
N PHE A 23 9.75 5.11 7.28
CA PHE A 23 10.20 3.79 7.72
C PHE A 23 11.02 3.06 6.65
N HIS A 24 10.60 3.15 5.39
CA HIS A 24 11.36 2.62 4.27
C HIS A 24 12.76 3.23 4.19
N ASP A 25 12.89 4.54 4.30
CA ASP A 25 14.17 5.24 4.22
C ASP A 25 15.06 4.90 5.42
N HIS A 26 14.49 4.80 6.63
CA HIS A 26 15.19 4.33 7.82
C HIS A 26 15.73 2.91 7.65
N SER A 27 14.92 1.99 7.14
CA SER A 27 15.33 0.61 6.88
C SER A 27 16.39 0.53 5.79
N LEU A 28 16.25 1.32 4.72
CA LEU A 28 17.23 1.40 3.63
C LEU A 28 18.60 1.91 4.10
N LEU A 29 18.63 2.86 5.03
CA LEU A 29 19.88 3.35 5.61
C LEU A 29 20.63 2.23 6.32
N ILE A 30 19.95 1.42 7.12
CA ILE A 30 20.54 0.28 7.82
C ILE A 30 21.00 -0.80 6.83
N LEU A 31 20.17 -1.13 5.85
CA LEU A 31 20.49 -2.14 4.82
C LEU A 31 21.66 -1.70 3.95
N THR A 32 21.73 -0.44 3.56
CA THR A 32 22.87 0.10 2.78
C THR A 32 24.16 0.03 3.57
N LEU A 33 24.13 0.36 4.86
CA LEU A 33 25.30 0.26 5.74
C LEU A 33 25.81 -1.18 5.80
N ILE A 34 24.93 -2.15 6.01
CA ILE A 34 25.27 -3.57 6.05
C ILE A 34 25.83 -4.01 4.69
N THR A 35 25.16 -3.67 3.60
CA THR A 35 25.56 -4.07 2.25
C THR A 35 26.94 -3.51 1.89
N CYS A 36 27.21 -2.24 2.20
CA CYS A 36 28.50 -1.60 1.96
C CYS A 36 29.60 -2.23 2.81
N LEU A 37 29.34 -2.52 4.09
CA LEU A 37 30.31 -3.16 4.97
C LEU A 37 30.67 -4.56 4.48
N VAL A 38 29.67 -5.39 4.23
CA VAL A 38 29.88 -6.77 3.76
C VAL A 38 30.52 -6.78 2.38
N GLY A 39 30.06 -5.93 1.46
CA GLY A 39 30.67 -5.80 0.12
C GLY A 39 32.14 -5.37 0.19
N TYR A 40 32.48 -4.40 1.04
CA TYR A 40 33.86 -3.97 1.27
C TYR A 40 34.74 -5.13 1.80
N LEU A 41 34.26 -5.86 2.79
CA LEU A 41 35.00 -7.01 3.34
C LEU A 41 35.17 -8.10 2.30
N MET A 42 34.17 -8.43 1.51
CA MET A 42 34.25 -9.43 0.44
C MET A 42 35.25 -9.02 -0.63
N ILE A 43 35.22 -7.77 -1.10
CA ILE A 43 36.19 -7.26 -2.09
C ILE A 43 37.63 -7.32 -1.53
N ASN A 44 37.84 -6.88 -0.29
CA ASN A 44 39.14 -6.96 0.33
C ASN A 44 39.66 -8.39 0.43
N LEU A 45 38.81 -9.36 0.76
CA LEU A 45 39.20 -10.77 0.81
C LEU A 45 39.65 -11.31 -0.55
N MET A 46 39.00 -10.86 -1.65
CA MET A 46 39.38 -11.28 -3.01
C MET A 46 40.77 -10.79 -3.42
N PHE A 47 41.22 -9.62 -2.95
CA PHE A 47 42.50 -9.01 -3.30
C PHE A 47 43.55 -9.16 -2.22
N ASN A 48 43.25 -9.75 -1.05
CA ASN A 48 44.17 -9.92 0.06
C ASN A 48 45.04 -11.18 -0.13
N PRO A 49 46.35 -11.03 -0.30
CA PRO A 49 47.26 -12.18 -0.42
C PRO A 49 47.52 -12.89 0.91
N PHE A 50 47.17 -12.27 2.05
CA PHE A 50 47.43 -12.83 3.36
C PHE A 50 46.33 -13.80 3.77
N ASN A 51 46.74 -14.99 4.26
CA ASN A 51 45.82 -15.97 4.82
C ASN A 51 46.36 -16.50 6.14
N HIS A 52 45.48 -16.83 7.06
CA HIS A 52 45.80 -17.42 8.35
C HIS A 52 45.26 -18.85 8.43
N ARG A 53 46.10 -19.82 8.03
CA ARG A 53 45.68 -21.23 7.91
C ARG A 53 45.43 -21.93 9.25
N TYR A 54 45.97 -21.39 10.34
CA TYR A 54 45.91 -21.98 11.69
C TYR A 54 44.86 -21.28 12.59
N LEU A 55 44.03 -20.44 12.06
CA LEU A 55 42.91 -19.83 12.80
C LEU A 55 41.83 -20.89 13.02
N LEU A 56 41.71 -21.40 14.24
CA LEU A 56 40.75 -22.44 14.60
C LEU A 56 39.49 -21.89 15.26
N GLU A 57 39.61 -20.75 15.96
CA GLU A 57 38.51 -20.11 16.68
C GLU A 57 38.69 -18.59 16.75
N GLY A 58 37.59 -17.88 16.93
CA GLY A 58 37.63 -16.42 17.06
C GLY A 58 36.49 -15.90 17.92
N GLN A 59 36.40 -16.33 19.18
CA GLN A 59 35.28 -16.07 20.10
C GLN A 59 34.90 -14.58 20.22
N THR A 60 35.88 -13.68 20.24
CA THR A 60 35.63 -12.25 20.35
C THR A 60 34.88 -11.70 19.13
N ILE A 61 35.31 -12.07 17.93
CA ILE A 61 34.65 -11.61 16.69
C ILE A 61 33.28 -12.26 16.52
N GLU A 62 33.12 -13.52 16.94
CA GLU A 62 31.83 -14.21 16.95
C GLU A 62 30.84 -13.50 17.86
N LEU A 63 31.25 -13.07 19.03
CA LEU A 63 30.39 -12.29 19.93
C LEU A 63 29.97 -10.97 19.29
N ILE A 64 30.91 -10.25 18.64
CA ILE A 64 30.61 -8.97 17.96
C ILE A 64 29.60 -9.16 16.85
N TRP A 65 29.79 -10.12 15.93
CA TRP A 65 28.89 -10.30 14.81
C TRP A 65 27.54 -10.93 15.19
N THR A 66 27.40 -11.47 16.41
CA THR A 66 26.14 -11.93 16.96
C THR A 66 25.35 -10.78 17.60
N ILE A 67 26.00 -9.95 18.41
CA ILE A 67 25.33 -8.85 19.13
C ILE A 67 24.96 -7.71 18.18
N LEU A 68 25.84 -7.33 17.26
CA LEU A 68 25.62 -6.18 16.38
C LEU A 68 24.38 -6.33 15.48
N PRO A 69 24.16 -7.46 14.79
CA PRO A 69 22.90 -7.67 14.04
C PRO A 69 21.66 -7.69 14.93
N ALA A 70 21.74 -8.23 16.14
CA ALA A 70 20.62 -8.21 17.07
C ALA A 70 20.20 -6.76 17.44
N LEU A 71 21.16 -5.88 17.70
CA LEU A 71 20.91 -4.47 17.94
C LEU A 71 20.30 -3.78 16.71
N MET A 72 20.83 -4.06 15.51
CA MET A 72 20.27 -3.50 14.27
C MET A 72 18.80 -3.93 14.03
N LEU A 73 18.47 -5.18 14.31
CA LEU A 73 17.08 -5.66 14.25
C LEU A 73 16.17 -4.93 15.23
N ILE A 74 16.64 -4.63 16.45
CA ILE A 74 15.89 -3.85 17.42
C ILE A 74 15.60 -2.43 16.89
N PHE A 75 16.57 -1.78 16.26
CA PHE A 75 16.41 -0.46 15.65
C PHE A 75 15.38 -0.45 14.52
N ILE A 76 15.20 -1.56 13.79
CA ILE A 76 14.16 -1.71 12.78
C ILE A 76 12.82 -2.06 13.42
N ALA A 77 12.80 -2.91 14.45
CA ALA A 77 11.59 -3.42 15.05
C ALA A 77 10.73 -2.32 15.72
N PHE A 78 11.32 -1.40 16.47
CA PHE A 78 10.56 -0.36 17.17
C PHE A 78 9.74 0.54 16.23
N PRO A 79 10.31 1.15 15.18
CA PRO A 79 9.51 1.94 14.23
C PRO A 79 8.48 1.08 13.47
N SER A 80 8.80 -0.17 13.15
CA SER A 80 7.87 -1.10 12.51
C SER A 80 6.64 -1.37 13.38
N LEU A 81 6.84 -1.68 14.66
CA LEU A 81 5.75 -1.91 15.61
C LEU A 81 4.87 -0.65 15.75
N LYS A 82 5.48 0.52 15.86
CA LYS A 82 4.74 1.79 15.91
C LYS A 82 3.84 1.97 14.68
N LEU A 83 4.34 1.63 13.49
CA LEU A 83 3.56 1.71 12.26
C LEU A 83 2.38 0.74 12.24
N ILE A 84 2.56 -0.49 12.69
CA ILE A 84 1.48 -1.48 12.75
C ILE A 84 0.33 -0.93 13.60
N TYR A 85 0.61 -0.41 14.80
CA TYR A 85 -0.43 0.18 15.64
C TYR A 85 -1.10 1.41 14.99
N LEU A 86 -0.35 2.27 14.30
CA LEU A 86 -0.91 3.44 13.60
C LEU A 86 -1.83 3.06 12.43
N ILE A 87 -1.56 1.95 11.74
CA ILE A 87 -2.37 1.46 10.63
C ILE A 87 -3.66 0.82 11.13
N GLU A 88 -3.60 0.11 12.27
CA GLU A 88 -4.74 -0.60 12.84
C GLU A 88 -5.67 0.32 13.65
N GLU A 89 -5.18 1.47 14.12
CA GLU A 89 -5.96 2.38 14.93
C GLU A 89 -7.10 3.02 14.13
N ILE A 90 -8.33 2.71 14.52
CA ILE A 90 -9.53 3.29 13.91
C ILE A 90 -9.89 4.54 14.69
N GLN A 91 -9.57 5.69 14.12
CA GLN A 91 -10.04 6.99 14.59
C GLN A 91 -11.48 7.18 14.11
N SER A 92 -12.34 7.79 14.93
CA SER A 92 -13.77 8.02 14.67
C SER A 92 -14.04 8.40 13.20
N PRO A 93 -14.49 7.45 12.36
CA PRO A 93 -14.72 7.69 10.94
C PRO A 93 -15.98 8.50 10.73
N SER A 94 -15.93 9.41 9.76
CA SER A 94 -17.07 10.25 9.38
C SER A 94 -17.89 9.62 8.25
N VAL A 95 -17.25 8.80 7.40
CA VAL A 95 -17.89 8.12 6.27
C VAL A 95 -17.46 6.67 6.26
N THR A 96 -18.42 5.77 6.01
CA THR A 96 -18.16 4.35 5.85
C THR A 96 -18.47 3.93 4.43
N ILE A 97 -17.50 3.26 3.80
CA ILE A 97 -17.64 2.68 2.46
C ILE A 97 -17.41 1.17 2.59
N LYS A 98 -18.31 0.38 2.07
CA LYS A 98 -18.14 -1.05 1.96
C LYS A 98 -17.78 -1.39 0.52
N THR A 99 -16.75 -2.22 0.34
CA THR A 99 -16.31 -2.72 -0.96
C THR A 99 -16.45 -4.23 -0.99
N ILE A 100 -16.98 -4.75 -2.08
CA ILE A 100 -17.16 -6.18 -2.31
C ILE A 100 -16.39 -6.54 -3.59
N GLY A 101 -15.45 -7.48 -3.46
CA GLY A 101 -14.71 -8.00 -4.60
C GLY A 101 -15.49 -9.08 -5.33
N HIS A 102 -15.47 -9.02 -6.66
CA HIS A 102 -16.06 -10.01 -7.55
C HIS A 102 -15.06 -10.40 -8.64
N GLN A 103 -15.29 -11.50 -9.34
CA GLN A 103 -14.57 -11.88 -10.55
C GLN A 103 -15.25 -11.23 -11.78
N TRP A 104 -14.77 -10.09 -12.34
CA TRP A 104 -13.58 -9.29 -12.02
C TRP A 104 -13.98 -7.82 -12.04
N TYR A 105 -14.60 -7.36 -10.96
CA TYR A 105 -15.05 -5.99 -10.76
C TYR A 105 -15.21 -5.72 -9.26
N TRP A 106 -15.46 -4.47 -8.89
CA TRP A 106 -15.72 -4.07 -7.52
C TRP A 106 -17.13 -3.49 -7.39
N THR A 107 -17.84 -3.85 -6.31
CA THR A 107 -19.08 -3.18 -5.90
C THR A 107 -18.79 -2.30 -4.70
N TYR A 108 -19.35 -1.10 -4.70
CA TYR A 108 -19.22 -0.12 -3.62
C TYR A 108 -20.59 0.20 -3.02
N GLU A 109 -20.67 0.21 -1.69
CA GLU A 109 -21.88 0.56 -0.94
C GLU A 109 -21.57 1.72 0.01
N TYR A 110 -22.36 2.79 -0.04
CA TYR A 110 -22.32 3.93 0.87
C TYR A 110 -23.56 3.91 1.75
N SER A 111 -23.50 3.19 2.85
CA SER A 111 -24.64 3.03 3.76
C SER A 111 -25.04 4.32 4.50
N ASP A 112 -24.13 5.28 4.61
CA ASP A 112 -24.38 6.57 5.26
C ASP A 112 -25.21 7.53 4.38
N PHE A 113 -25.33 7.25 3.07
CA PHE A 113 -26.00 8.12 2.07
C PHE A 113 -27.06 7.34 1.28
N ASN A 114 -28.29 7.28 1.79
CA ASN A 114 -29.46 6.69 1.10
C ASN A 114 -29.22 5.31 0.45
N ASN A 115 -28.32 4.51 1.01
CA ASN A 115 -27.95 3.17 0.51
C ASN A 115 -27.55 3.18 -0.98
N ILE A 116 -26.64 4.07 -1.34
CA ILE A 116 -26.08 4.12 -2.70
C ILE A 116 -25.21 2.88 -2.90
N GLU A 117 -25.49 2.13 -3.95
CA GLU A 117 -24.75 0.95 -4.37
C GLU A 117 -24.50 1.02 -5.88
N PHE A 118 -23.27 0.72 -6.29
CA PHE A 118 -22.90 0.67 -7.71
C PHE A 118 -21.72 -0.29 -7.96
N ASP A 119 -21.69 -0.79 -9.18
CA ASP A 119 -20.58 -1.59 -9.69
C ASP A 119 -19.56 -0.70 -10.42
N SER A 120 -18.29 -1.11 -10.35
CA SER A 120 -17.17 -0.43 -10.99
C SER A 120 -16.40 -1.42 -11.86
N TYR A 121 -16.52 -1.25 -13.17
CA TYR A 121 -15.87 -2.09 -14.19
C TYR A 121 -14.76 -1.33 -14.88
N MET A 122 -13.71 -2.06 -15.27
CA MET A 122 -12.64 -1.50 -16.10
C MET A 122 -13.17 -1.10 -17.48
N ILE A 123 -12.82 0.10 -17.94
CA ILE A 123 -13.14 0.56 -19.30
C ILE A 123 -12.23 -0.18 -20.31
N PRO A 124 -12.79 -0.84 -21.35
CA PRO A 124 -12.03 -1.49 -22.39
C PRO A 124 -11.15 -0.50 -23.16
N SER A 125 -9.99 -0.96 -23.62
CA SER A 125 -9.03 -0.08 -24.33
C SER A 125 -9.59 0.61 -25.57
N ASN A 126 -10.62 0.05 -26.19
CA ASN A 126 -11.26 0.63 -27.39
C ASN A 126 -12.17 1.83 -27.08
N ASP A 127 -12.64 1.92 -25.83
CA ASP A 127 -13.59 2.94 -25.39
C ASP A 127 -12.92 4.09 -24.60
N LEU A 128 -11.57 4.03 -24.51
CA LEU A 128 -10.79 5.03 -23.78
C LEU A 128 -10.67 6.34 -24.57
N ASN A 129 -10.86 7.46 -23.87
CA ASN A 129 -10.52 8.79 -24.37
C ASN A 129 -9.00 9.04 -24.30
N LEU A 130 -8.51 10.01 -25.08
CA LEU A 130 -7.08 10.34 -25.22
C LEU A 130 -6.37 10.67 -23.88
N ASN A 131 -7.09 11.13 -22.87
CA ASN A 131 -6.53 11.55 -21.58
C ASN A 131 -6.70 10.50 -20.47
N MET A 132 -7.22 9.33 -20.78
CA MET A 132 -7.47 8.25 -19.82
C MET A 132 -6.31 7.27 -19.78
N PHE A 133 -6.09 6.65 -18.62
CA PHE A 133 -5.02 5.67 -18.44
C PHE A 133 -5.50 4.27 -18.83
N ARG A 134 -4.81 3.66 -19.76
CA ARG A 134 -5.09 2.28 -20.20
C ARG A 134 -4.98 1.29 -19.02
N LEU A 135 -5.97 0.41 -18.89
CA LEU A 135 -6.08 -0.65 -17.85
C LEU A 135 -6.25 -0.15 -16.41
N LEU A 136 -6.48 1.14 -16.21
CA LEU A 136 -6.67 1.71 -14.88
C LEU A 136 -7.98 2.47 -14.75
N GLU A 137 -8.61 2.85 -15.86
CA GLU A 137 -9.88 3.59 -15.85
C GLU A 137 -11.07 2.66 -15.63
N VAL A 138 -12.06 3.19 -14.88
CA VAL A 138 -13.32 2.53 -14.59
C VAL A 138 -14.50 3.41 -14.97
N ASP A 139 -15.66 2.80 -15.17
CA ASP A 139 -16.93 3.47 -15.49
C ASP A 139 -17.46 4.30 -14.33
N ASN A 140 -17.37 3.78 -13.10
CA ASN A 140 -17.85 4.45 -11.89
C ASN A 140 -16.74 4.62 -10.87
N HIS A 141 -16.44 5.85 -10.48
CA HIS A 141 -15.41 6.18 -9.50
C HIS A 141 -15.96 6.10 -8.08
N THR A 142 -15.11 5.69 -7.14
CA THR A 142 -15.41 5.79 -5.71
C THR A 142 -15.06 7.18 -5.21
N VAL A 143 -16.06 7.98 -4.88
CA VAL A 143 -15.89 9.39 -4.48
C VAL A 143 -15.78 9.50 -2.96
N ILE A 144 -14.76 10.20 -2.46
CA ILE A 144 -14.57 10.46 -1.04
C ILE A 144 -14.28 11.93 -0.75
N PRO A 145 -14.70 12.44 0.42
CA PRO A 145 -14.35 13.78 0.83
C PRO A 145 -12.85 13.88 1.23
N PHE A 146 -12.21 14.95 0.75
CA PHE A 146 -10.86 15.34 1.12
C PHE A 146 -10.73 15.60 2.62
N ASN A 147 -9.58 15.20 3.20
CA ASN A 147 -9.21 15.42 4.60
C ASN A 147 -10.26 14.94 5.62
N THR A 148 -10.96 13.88 5.27
CA THR A 148 -12.00 13.27 6.11
C THR A 148 -11.60 11.83 6.41
N GLN A 149 -11.86 11.38 7.64
CA GLN A 149 -11.54 10.01 8.05
C GLN A 149 -12.59 9.04 7.49
N ILE A 150 -12.14 8.15 6.63
CA ILE A 150 -12.95 7.14 5.96
C ILE A 150 -12.72 5.79 6.63
N ARG A 151 -13.80 5.07 6.90
CA ARG A 151 -13.74 3.65 7.23
C ARG A 151 -14.05 2.83 5.98
N LEU A 152 -13.12 2.00 5.59
CA LEU A 152 -13.29 1.03 4.51
C LEU A 152 -13.60 -0.34 5.11
N LEU A 153 -14.69 -0.93 4.71
CA LEU A 153 -15.07 -2.30 5.01
C LEU A 153 -14.92 -3.12 3.73
N THR A 154 -14.21 -4.25 3.79
CA THR A 154 -14.00 -5.07 2.60
C THR A 154 -14.47 -6.51 2.82
N SER A 155 -15.09 -7.05 1.79
CA SER A 155 -15.49 -8.45 1.71
C SER A 155 -15.40 -8.93 0.27
N SER A 156 -15.70 -10.19 0.01
CA SER A 156 -15.81 -10.77 -1.33
C SER A 156 -17.02 -11.66 -1.42
N SER A 157 -17.57 -11.79 -2.61
CA SER A 157 -18.69 -12.70 -2.90
C SER A 157 -18.23 -14.08 -3.39
N ASP A 158 -17.00 -14.20 -3.90
CA ASP A 158 -16.50 -15.39 -4.58
C ASP A 158 -15.13 -15.85 -4.05
N VAL A 159 -14.03 -15.34 -4.59
CA VAL A 159 -12.67 -15.68 -4.20
C VAL A 159 -12.03 -14.54 -3.38
N ILE A 160 -10.82 -14.74 -2.90
CA ILE A 160 -10.08 -13.69 -2.19
C ILE A 160 -9.61 -12.65 -3.21
N HIS A 161 -9.82 -11.37 -2.89
CA HIS A 161 -9.29 -10.19 -3.58
C HIS A 161 -8.53 -9.34 -2.57
N SER A 162 -7.87 -8.27 -3.03
CA SER A 162 -7.27 -7.27 -2.14
C SER A 162 -7.43 -5.88 -2.73
N TRP A 163 -8.12 -5.02 -1.99
CA TRP A 163 -8.33 -3.62 -2.37
C TRP A 163 -7.13 -2.78 -1.97
N THR A 164 -6.56 -2.04 -2.91
CA THR A 164 -5.28 -1.35 -2.69
C THR A 164 -5.20 -0.03 -3.41
N ILE A 165 -4.79 1.03 -2.68
CA ILE A 165 -4.38 2.32 -3.24
C ILE A 165 -2.95 2.62 -2.78
N PRO A 166 -1.94 2.41 -3.63
CA PRO A 166 -0.53 2.53 -3.24
C PRO A 166 -0.13 3.90 -2.71
N THR A 167 -0.66 4.99 -3.27
CA THR A 167 -0.35 6.36 -2.84
C THR A 167 -0.89 6.71 -1.46
N SER A 168 -1.93 6.02 -1.02
CA SER A 168 -2.50 6.19 0.33
C SER A 168 -1.92 5.20 1.34
N GLY A 169 -1.10 4.24 0.90
CA GLY A 169 -0.57 3.17 1.76
C GLY A 169 -1.65 2.23 2.29
N VAL A 170 -2.80 2.17 1.62
CA VAL A 170 -3.91 1.30 1.98
C VAL A 170 -3.82 -0.01 1.19
N LYS A 171 -3.88 -1.11 1.91
CA LYS A 171 -4.05 -2.45 1.37
C LYS A 171 -4.84 -3.29 2.37
N ILE A 172 -5.95 -3.86 1.91
CA ILE A 172 -6.84 -4.66 2.74
C ILE A 172 -7.43 -5.81 1.93
N ASP A 173 -7.37 -7.01 2.49
CA ASP A 173 -7.88 -8.21 1.83
C ASP A 173 -9.40 -8.27 1.90
N ALA A 174 -10.01 -8.63 0.78
CA ALA A 174 -11.43 -8.90 0.64
C ALA A 174 -11.64 -10.41 0.59
N SER A 175 -11.97 -11.01 1.75
CA SER A 175 -12.15 -12.44 1.91
C SER A 175 -13.63 -12.81 1.96
N PRO A 176 -14.07 -13.91 1.29
CA PRO A 176 -15.44 -14.40 1.37
C PRO A 176 -15.82 -14.75 2.81
N GLY A 177 -17.01 -14.33 3.24
CA GLY A 177 -17.53 -14.64 4.58
C GLY A 177 -16.85 -13.88 5.73
N ARG A 178 -15.93 -12.96 5.43
CA ARG A 178 -15.24 -12.12 6.41
C ARG A 178 -15.37 -10.66 6.05
N LEU A 179 -15.58 -9.80 7.05
CA LEU A 179 -15.58 -8.36 6.90
C LEU A 179 -14.32 -7.78 7.53
N ASN A 180 -13.38 -7.36 6.71
CA ASN A 180 -12.19 -6.66 7.15
C ASN A 180 -12.44 -5.15 7.19
N GLN A 181 -11.73 -4.42 8.05
CA GLN A 181 -11.87 -2.98 8.17
C GLN A 181 -10.51 -2.28 8.23
N MET A 182 -10.46 -1.09 7.67
CA MET A 182 -9.32 -0.19 7.72
C MET A 182 -9.82 1.25 7.73
N SER A 183 -9.02 2.15 8.29
CA SER A 183 -9.33 3.57 8.32
C SER A 183 -8.22 4.38 7.68
N PHE A 184 -8.57 5.37 6.85
CA PHE A 184 -7.61 6.26 6.21
C PHE A 184 -8.23 7.63 5.90
N SER A 185 -7.37 8.61 5.65
CA SER A 185 -7.77 9.92 5.15
C SER A 185 -6.81 10.36 4.05
N LEU A 186 -7.31 11.04 3.02
CA LEU A 186 -6.48 11.62 1.97
C LEU A 186 -6.24 13.10 2.24
N SER A 187 -4.97 13.49 2.23
CA SER A 187 -4.52 14.89 2.42
C SER A 187 -4.43 15.68 1.12
N LYS A 188 -4.77 15.05 0.00
CA LYS A 188 -4.71 15.65 -1.35
C LYS A 188 -6.01 15.38 -2.09
N THR A 189 -6.46 16.35 -2.88
CA THR A 189 -7.56 16.17 -3.84
C THR A 189 -7.05 15.61 -5.16
N GLY A 190 -7.91 14.90 -5.90
CA GLY A 190 -7.59 14.33 -7.21
C GLY A 190 -7.93 12.85 -7.30
N MET A 191 -7.45 12.21 -8.35
CA MET A 191 -7.68 10.80 -8.63
C MET A 191 -6.51 9.94 -8.15
N PHE A 192 -6.84 8.85 -7.46
CA PHE A 192 -5.90 7.88 -6.94
C PHE A 192 -6.22 6.51 -7.51
N TYR A 193 -5.23 5.90 -8.14
CA TYR A 193 -5.38 4.64 -8.86
C TYR A 193 -4.84 3.47 -8.05
N GLY A 194 -5.56 2.37 -8.11
CA GLY A 194 -5.19 1.11 -7.49
C GLY A 194 -5.51 -0.08 -8.39
N GLN A 195 -5.08 -1.24 -7.95
CA GLN A 195 -5.33 -2.50 -8.62
C GLN A 195 -5.56 -3.59 -7.59
N CYS A 196 -6.28 -4.64 -7.96
CA CYS A 196 -6.40 -5.83 -7.14
C CYS A 196 -5.01 -6.38 -6.82
N SER A 197 -4.77 -6.70 -5.55
CA SER A 197 -3.45 -7.10 -5.04
C SER A 197 -3.42 -8.52 -4.45
N GLU A 198 -4.46 -9.34 -4.73
CA GLU A 198 -4.51 -10.77 -4.41
C GLU A 198 -4.99 -11.55 -5.63
N ILE A 199 -4.32 -12.65 -5.97
CA ILE A 199 -4.61 -13.45 -7.17
C ILE A 199 -6.03 -14.02 -7.10
N CYS A 200 -6.89 -13.60 -8.06
CA CYS A 200 -8.31 -13.92 -8.08
C CYS A 200 -8.78 -14.62 -9.38
N GLY A 201 -7.89 -14.96 -10.30
CA GLY A 201 -8.19 -15.65 -11.55
C GLY A 201 -7.60 -15.01 -12.79
N THR A 202 -8.15 -15.33 -13.98
CA THR A 202 -7.62 -14.93 -15.29
C THR A 202 -7.58 -13.42 -15.51
N ASN A 203 -8.61 -12.70 -15.07
CA ASN A 203 -8.72 -11.25 -15.24
C ASN A 203 -8.30 -10.46 -13.98
N HIS A 204 -7.43 -11.06 -13.15
CA HIS A 204 -6.90 -10.40 -11.95
C HIS A 204 -6.31 -9.00 -12.21
N SER A 205 -5.64 -8.80 -13.33
CA SER A 205 -5.05 -7.51 -13.72
C SER A 205 -6.06 -6.52 -14.32
N PHE A 206 -7.32 -6.92 -14.52
CA PHE A 206 -8.34 -6.16 -15.25
C PHE A 206 -9.52 -5.74 -14.36
N MET A 207 -9.27 -5.54 -13.07
CA MET A 207 -10.21 -5.00 -12.10
C MET A 207 -9.55 -3.84 -11.29
N PRO A 208 -9.32 -2.71 -11.95
CA PRO A 208 -8.69 -1.55 -11.32
C PRO A 208 -9.61 -0.87 -10.31
N ILE A 209 -9.03 0.04 -9.54
CA ILE A 209 -9.68 0.83 -8.51
C ILE A 209 -9.38 2.30 -8.77
N ILE A 210 -10.41 3.15 -8.82
CA ILE A 210 -10.25 4.60 -8.83
C ILE A 210 -10.94 5.20 -7.61
N LEU A 211 -10.17 5.96 -6.86
CA LEU A 211 -10.64 6.73 -5.72
C LEU A 211 -10.51 8.21 -6.06
N GLU A 212 -11.63 8.92 -6.10
CA GLU A 212 -11.68 10.35 -6.36
C GLU A 212 -11.86 11.12 -5.05
N SER A 213 -10.85 11.92 -4.71
CA SER A 213 -10.88 12.77 -3.51
C SER A 213 -11.27 14.19 -3.89
N ILE A 214 -12.44 14.63 -3.40
CA ILE A 214 -13.01 15.94 -3.71
C ILE A 214 -13.32 16.73 -2.43
N HIS A 215 -13.57 18.02 -2.60
CA HIS A 215 -13.95 18.87 -1.47
C HIS A 215 -15.32 18.46 -0.93
N LEU A 216 -15.49 18.42 0.38
CA LEU A 216 -16.70 17.96 1.07
C LEU A 216 -18.00 18.54 0.47
N LYS A 217 -17.99 19.82 0.07
CA LYS A 217 -19.13 20.51 -0.54
C LYS A 217 -19.59 19.85 -1.86
N TYR A 218 -18.67 19.30 -2.63
CA TYR A 218 -18.96 18.67 -3.92
C TYR A 218 -19.25 17.18 -3.78
N SER A 219 -18.66 16.49 -2.80
CA SER A 219 -18.91 15.07 -2.57
C SER A 219 -20.38 14.75 -2.28
N PHE A 220 -21.05 15.61 -1.54
CA PHE A 220 -22.49 15.45 -1.27
C PHE A 220 -23.39 15.73 -2.48
N LEU A 221 -22.95 16.58 -3.41
CA LEU A 221 -23.70 16.85 -4.63
C LEU A 221 -23.60 15.68 -5.62
N ASP A 222 -22.43 15.12 -5.77
CA ASP A 222 -22.19 14.01 -6.72
C ASP A 222 -22.84 12.71 -6.25
N LEU A 223 -22.87 12.44 -4.95
CA LEU A 223 -23.55 11.28 -4.36
C LEU A 223 -25.10 11.39 -4.41
N ASN A 224 -25.65 12.60 -4.55
CA ASN A 224 -27.11 12.82 -4.69
C ASN A 224 -27.59 12.90 -6.14
N LEU A 225 -26.69 12.92 -7.12
CA LEU A 225 -27.01 13.04 -8.55
C LEU A 225 -26.93 11.71 -9.31
N SER A 226 -26.49 10.65 -8.67
CA SER A 226 -26.45 9.26 -9.17
C SER A 226 -27.58 8.46 -8.53
#